data_c0e20198ce5441b80c6876d566e547ce
#
_entry.id   c0e20198ce5441b80c6876d566e547ce
#
_cell.length_a   1.000
_cell.length_b   1.000
_cell.length_c   1.000
_cell.angle_alpha   90.00
_cell.angle_beta   90.00
_cell.angle_gamma   90.00
#
_symmetry.space_group_name_H-M   'P 1'
#
loop_
_entity.id
_entity.type
_entity.pdbx_description
1 polymer ?
#
loop_
_entity_poly.entity_id
_entity_poly.type
_entity_poly.pdbx_seq_one_letter_code
_entity_poly.pdbx_strand_id
1 'polypeptide(L)'
;MTSTLTERPRTDSDLGKPWNVIVLNDNHNTFQGVAFALSSTLPGVSYERGLKIADRIHNIGRAVVWSGHKEAAELYWESLRGFGLTMAPLERAS
;
A
#
# COMPACT_ATOMS: atom_id res chain seq x y z
N MET A 1 -28.31 22.35 -10.79
CA MET A 1 -27.88 21.74 -10.17
C MET A 1 -27.57 21.23 -9.78
N THR A 2 -27.66 21.47 -10.10
CA THR A 2 -27.21 20.75 -9.44
C THR A 2 -26.83 19.95 -9.25
N SER A 3 -26.78 20.05 -9.55
CA SER A 3 -26.38 19.13 -9.09
C SER A 3 -25.83 18.56 -8.95
N THR A 4 -25.60 18.86 -9.27
CA THR A 4 -25.06 18.15 -8.87
C THR A 4 -24.76 17.60 -8.37
N LEU A 5 -24.83 17.98 -8.57
CA LEU A 5 -24.54 17.27 -7.78
C LEU A 5 -24.73 16.38 -7.36
N THR A 6 -25.12 16.63 -7.62
CA THR A 6 -25.37 15.85 -6.89
C THR A 6 -25.23 14.68 -6.93
N GLU A 7 -25.15 14.17 -7.31
CA GLU A 7 -24.87 13.08 -7.19
C GLU A 7 -23.78 12.69 -6.59
N ARG A 8 -23.41 12.93 -6.10
CA ARG A 8 -22.39 12.73 -5.39
C ARG A 8 -22.52 12.19 -4.10
N PRO A 9 -23.52 12.10 -3.47
CA PRO A 9 -23.62 11.62 -2.12
C PRO A 9 -23.03 10.27 -1.92
N ARG A 10 -23.36 9.32 -2.68
CA ARG A 10 -22.88 8.00 -2.48
C ARG A 10 -21.40 7.95 -2.67
N THR A 11 -20.95 8.78 -3.51
CA THR A 11 -19.57 8.78 -3.80
C THR A 11 -18.75 9.35 -2.71
N ASP A 12 -19.26 10.26 -1.95
CA ASP A 12 -18.50 10.84 -0.85
C ASP A 12 -18.02 9.78 0.10
N SER A 13 -18.89 8.86 0.45
CA SER A 13 -18.54 7.78 1.31
C SER A 13 -17.43 6.91 0.74
N ASP A 14 -17.55 6.60 -0.54
CA ASP A 14 -16.56 5.79 -1.20
C ASP A 14 -15.25 6.53 -1.36
N LEU A 15 -15.32 7.81 -1.69
CA LEU A 15 -14.11 8.60 -1.88
C LEU A 15 -13.35 8.78 -0.58
N GLY A 16 -14.05 8.73 0.54
CA GLY A 16 -13.41 8.89 1.83
C GLY A 16 -12.68 7.66 2.31
N LYS A 17 -12.91 6.50 1.70
CA LYS A 17 -12.25 5.29 2.14
C LYS A 17 -10.92 5.13 1.46
N PRO A 18 -9.87 4.81 2.22
CA PRO A 18 -8.54 4.66 1.63
C PRO A 18 -8.40 3.35 0.88
N TRP A 19 -7.38 3.30 0.06
CA TRP A 19 -6.96 2.09 -0.61
C TRP A 19 -5.70 1.58 0.05
N ASN A 20 -5.64 0.28 0.27
CA ASN A 20 -4.54 -0.36 0.98
C ASN A 20 -3.55 -0.96 0.00
N VAL A 21 -2.29 -0.63 0.20
CA VAL A 21 -1.18 -1.25 -0.51
C VAL A 21 -0.66 -2.37 0.38
N ILE A 22 -0.68 -3.59 -0.13
CA ILE A 22 -0.40 -4.78 0.67
C ILE A 22 0.74 -5.56 0.05
N VAL A 23 1.74 -5.88 0.87
CA VAL A 23 2.88 -6.70 0.46
C VAL A 23 2.70 -8.08 1.05
N LEU A 24 2.94 -9.10 0.22
CA LEU A 24 2.82 -10.49 0.61
C LEU A 24 4.20 -11.09 0.86
N ASN A 25 4.25 -12.07 1.73
CA ASN A 25 5.48 -12.82 1.96
C ASN A 25 5.82 -13.65 0.73
N ASP A 26 7.12 -13.83 0.48
CA ASP A 26 7.60 -14.72 -0.58
C ASP A 26 8.91 -15.36 -0.13
N ASN A 27 9.51 -16.16 -1.00
CA ASN A 27 10.71 -16.92 -0.66
C ASN A 27 11.99 -16.31 -1.22
N HIS A 28 11.92 -15.19 -1.93
CA HIS A 28 13.11 -14.67 -2.60
C HIS A 28 13.50 -13.26 -2.19
N ASN A 29 12.62 -12.51 -1.57
CA ASN A 29 12.99 -11.17 -1.09
C ASN A 29 13.58 -11.27 0.31
N THR A 30 14.70 -10.57 0.54
CA THR A 30 15.30 -10.51 1.86
C THR A 30 14.64 -9.42 2.68
N PHE A 31 14.81 -9.46 4.00
CA PHE A 31 14.32 -8.41 4.87
C PHE A 31 14.90 -7.06 4.45
N GLN A 32 16.21 -7.04 4.17
CA GLN A 32 16.88 -5.81 3.76
C GLN A 32 16.34 -5.30 2.42
N GLY A 33 16.07 -6.20 1.49
CA GLY A 33 15.52 -5.82 0.20
C GLY A 33 14.12 -5.22 0.34
N VAL A 34 13.29 -5.83 1.16
CA VAL A 34 11.95 -5.32 1.43
C VAL A 34 12.05 -3.95 2.11
N ALA A 35 12.92 -3.84 3.13
CA ALA A 35 13.07 -2.58 3.86
C ALA A 35 13.56 -1.47 2.93
N PHE A 36 14.49 -1.77 2.04
CA PHE A 36 15.00 -0.79 1.09
C PHE A 36 13.88 -0.33 0.14
N ALA A 37 13.11 -1.27 -0.38
CA ALA A 37 11.99 -0.94 -1.28
C ALA A 37 10.97 -0.05 -0.58
N LEU A 38 10.60 -0.41 0.64
CA LEU A 38 9.60 0.35 1.40
C LEU A 38 10.11 1.74 1.73
N SER A 39 11.34 1.85 2.21
CA SER A 39 11.88 3.15 2.60
C SER A 39 12.16 4.04 1.41
N SER A 40 12.46 3.45 0.26
CA SER A 40 12.71 4.22 -0.97
C SER A 40 11.43 4.72 -1.60
N THR A 41 10.31 4.06 -1.36
CA THR A 41 9.06 4.32 -2.06
C THR A 41 8.06 5.09 -1.20
N LEU A 42 7.91 4.71 0.06
CA LEU A 42 6.81 5.21 0.87
C LEU A 42 7.24 6.39 1.73
N PRO A 43 6.43 7.45 1.77
CA PRO A 43 6.77 8.60 2.62
C PRO A 43 6.73 8.19 4.09
N GLY A 44 7.69 8.70 4.85
CA GLY A 44 7.71 8.50 6.28
C GLY A 44 8.14 7.13 6.74
N VAL A 45 8.61 6.26 5.84
CA VAL A 45 9.07 4.93 6.21
C VAL A 45 10.58 4.91 6.16
N SER A 46 11.21 4.85 7.33
CA SER A 46 12.66 4.71 7.43
C SER A 46 13.05 3.27 7.11
N TYR A 47 14.34 3.07 6.85
CA TYR A 47 14.86 1.73 6.62
C TYR A 47 14.58 0.83 7.82
N GLU A 48 14.78 1.35 9.03
CA GLU A 48 14.54 0.58 10.27
C GLU A 48 13.09 0.18 10.39
N ARG A 49 12.19 1.10 10.07
CA ARG A 49 10.77 0.77 10.08
C ARG A 49 10.45 -0.26 9.01
N GLY A 50 11.10 -0.13 7.86
CA GLY A 50 10.94 -1.10 6.78
C GLY A 50 11.36 -2.50 7.22
N LEU A 51 12.42 -2.62 8.03
CA LEU A 51 12.84 -3.91 8.55
C LEU A 51 11.77 -4.52 9.47
N LYS A 52 11.14 -3.69 10.29
CA LYS A 52 10.07 -4.16 11.17
C LYS A 52 8.86 -4.63 10.37
N ILE A 53 8.53 -3.90 9.30
CA ILE A 53 7.43 -4.29 8.42
C ILE A 53 7.78 -5.60 7.71
N ALA A 54 9.04 -5.76 7.26
CA ALA A 54 9.47 -6.98 6.60
C ALA A 54 9.34 -8.18 7.54
N ASP A 55 9.69 -8.00 8.81
CA ASP A 55 9.55 -9.05 9.82
C ASP A 55 8.07 -9.43 9.97
N ARG A 56 7.19 -8.44 9.99
CA ARG A 56 5.77 -8.69 10.11
C ARG A 56 5.23 -9.45 8.89
N ILE A 57 5.66 -9.06 7.70
CA ILE A 57 5.26 -9.76 6.48
C ILE A 57 5.71 -11.22 6.55
N HIS A 58 6.94 -11.45 7.01
CA HIS A 58 7.48 -12.80 7.11
C HIS A 58 6.67 -13.66 8.10
N ASN A 59 6.30 -13.09 9.24
CA ASN A 59 5.65 -13.86 10.30
C ASN A 59 4.15 -14.02 10.10
N ILE A 60 3.50 -13.02 9.50
CA ILE A 60 2.04 -13.01 9.36
C ILE A 60 1.60 -13.41 7.95
N GLY A 61 2.46 -13.20 6.98
CA GLY A 61 2.19 -13.53 5.58
C GLY A 61 1.84 -12.32 4.72
N ARG A 62 1.42 -11.22 5.33
CA ARG A 62 1.08 -10.01 4.59
C ARG A 62 1.06 -8.82 5.53
N ALA A 63 1.20 -7.64 4.96
CA ALA A 63 1.02 -6.41 5.75
C ALA A 63 0.53 -5.29 4.85
N VAL A 64 -0.33 -4.44 5.40
CA VAL A 64 -0.70 -3.19 4.75
C VAL A 64 0.43 -2.22 5.04
N VAL A 65 1.13 -1.80 3.99
CA VAL A 65 2.29 -0.93 4.15
C VAL A 65 1.96 0.54 3.96
N TRP A 66 0.83 0.84 3.34
CA TRP A 66 0.39 2.21 3.11
C TRP A 66 -1.10 2.23 2.80
N SER A 67 -1.77 3.30 3.18
CA SER A 67 -3.18 3.50 2.87
C SER A 67 -3.41 4.95 2.50
N GLY A 68 -4.27 5.20 1.53
CA GLY A 68 -4.60 6.55 1.11
C GLY A 68 -5.36 6.56 -0.19
N HIS A 69 -5.26 7.67 -0.91
CA HIS A 69 -5.97 7.85 -2.18
C HIS A 69 -5.56 6.82 -3.20
N LYS A 70 -6.50 6.47 -4.04
CA LYS A 70 -6.29 5.42 -5.03
C LYS A 70 -5.13 5.71 -5.97
N GLU A 71 -5.01 6.95 -6.43
CA GLU A 71 -3.95 7.30 -7.38
C GLU A 71 -2.58 7.10 -6.77
N ALA A 72 -2.41 7.55 -5.52
CA ALA A 72 -1.15 7.36 -4.82
C ALA A 72 -0.91 5.89 -4.54
N ALA A 73 -1.96 5.17 -4.16
CA ALA A 73 -1.85 3.73 -3.90
C ALA A 73 -1.35 2.99 -5.15
N GLU A 74 -1.90 3.32 -6.31
CA GLU A 74 -1.48 2.70 -7.56
C GLU A 74 -0.01 3.00 -7.86
N LEU A 75 0.40 4.23 -7.63
CA LEU A 75 1.77 4.63 -7.89
C LEU A 75 2.74 3.86 -6.99
N TYR A 76 2.45 3.79 -5.70
CA TYR A 76 3.30 3.07 -4.77
C TYR A 76 3.31 1.57 -5.06
N TRP A 77 2.14 1.03 -5.41
CA TRP A 77 2.01 -0.37 -5.77
C TRP A 77 2.93 -0.72 -6.94
N GLU A 78 2.89 0.11 -7.99
CA GLU A 78 3.73 -0.09 -9.16
C GLU A 78 5.21 0.00 -8.81
N SER A 79 5.57 0.99 -7.99
CA SER A 79 6.96 1.16 -7.59
C SER A 79 7.48 -0.02 -6.79
N LEU A 80 6.69 -0.48 -5.82
CA LEU A 80 7.10 -1.62 -5.00
C LEU A 80 7.19 -2.90 -5.83
N ARG A 81 6.26 -3.07 -6.75
CA ARG A 81 6.33 -4.20 -7.66
C ARG A 81 7.58 -4.12 -8.51
N GLY A 82 7.95 -2.92 -8.94
CA GLY A 82 9.16 -2.70 -9.71
C GLY A 82 10.43 -3.06 -8.96
N PHE A 83 10.41 -2.97 -7.64
CA PHE A 83 11.52 -3.43 -6.80
C PHE A 83 11.55 -4.95 -6.66
N GLY A 84 10.54 -5.65 -7.15
CA GLY A 84 10.49 -7.11 -7.07
C GLY A 84 9.70 -7.65 -5.90
N LEU A 85 8.98 -6.81 -5.17
CA LEU A 85 8.15 -7.28 -4.08
C LEU A 85 6.92 -8.00 -4.61
N THR A 86 6.42 -8.95 -3.85
CA THR A 86 5.19 -9.67 -4.20
C THR A 86 4.02 -8.90 -3.63
N MET A 87 3.16 -8.43 -4.52
CA MET A 87 2.07 -7.52 -4.15
C MET A 87 0.72 -8.20 -4.25
N ALA A 88 -0.14 -7.96 -3.28
CA ALA A 88 -1.55 -8.31 -3.41
C ALA A 88 -2.23 -7.25 -4.27
N PRO A 89 -3.38 -7.55 -4.87
CA PRO A 89 -4.16 -6.50 -5.53
C PRO A 89 -4.50 -5.42 -4.51
N LEU A 90 -4.64 -4.18 -4.99
CA LEU A 90 -5.07 -3.10 -4.13
C LEU A 90 -6.42 -3.43 -3.52
N GLU A 91 -6.60 -3.12 -2.24
CA GLU A 91 -7.86 -3.34 -1.55
C GLU A 91 -8.39 -2.04 -1.02
N ARG A 92 -9.67 -1.84 -1.21
CA ARG A 92 -10.32 -0.71 -0.56
C ARG A 92 -10.56 -1.07 0.89
N ALA A 93 -10.27 -0.14 1.79
CA ALA A 93 -10.54 -0.35 3.21
C ALA A 93 -12.05 -0.45 3.43
N SER A 94 -12.47 -1.33 4.30
CA SER A 94 -13.89 -1.51 4.59
C SER A 94 -14.37 -0.65 5.74
#